data_6a82809be63aab5470c35a65d376c260
#
_entry.id   6a82809be63aab5470c35a65d376c260
#
_cell.length_a   1.000
_cell.length_b   1.000
_cell.length_c   1.000
_cell.angle_alpha   90.00
_cell.angle_beta   90.00
_cell.angle_gamma   90.00
#
_symmetry.space_group_name_H-M   'P 1'
#
loop_
_entity.id
_entity.type
_entity.pdbx_description
1 polymer ?
#
loop_
_entity_poly.entity_id
_entity_poly.type
_entity_poly.pdbx_seq_one_letter_code
_entity_poly.pdbx_strand_id
1 'polypeptide(L)'
;MDSRYLKKHRATFTEAYVARAVEEIADHCGIAADCNGDCNGDHPPVSLTLSDLHPDTLERLRLDAREFFDAHAADLALYPGEYGYDPDQWAQRGGELFWMDRSGHGVGFGDWYTSGGLDADVHAARGRLMAACRAEGERDMFMSTDGKITHGKSWGEHQRERADRAPGV
;
A
#
# COMPACT_ATOMS: atom_id res chain seq x y z
N MET A 1 -22.27 -9.30 -5.88
CA MET A 1 -21.00 -9.81 -6.41
C MET A 1 -20.80 -11.25 -5.96
N ASP A 2 -20.39 -12.18 -6.85
CA ASP A 2 -20.17 -13.60 -6.50
C ASP A 2 -19.00 -13.74 -5.52
N SER A 3 -19.14 -14.63 -4.52
CA SER A 3 -18.11 -14.82 -3.49
C SER A 3 -16.77 -15.35 -4.04
N ARG A 4 -16.79 -16.12 -5.14
CA ARG A 4 -15.56 -16.57 -5.83
C ARG A 4 -14.85 -15.43 -6.52
N TYR A 5 -15.63 -14.52 -7.13
CA TYR A 5 -15.12 -13.32 -7.77
C TYR A 5 -14.41 -12.43 -6.76
N LEU A 6 -15.07 -12.12 -5.64
CA LEU A 6 -14.47 -11.33 -4.56
C LEU A 6 -13.20 -11.96 -4.00
N LYS A 7 -13.21 -13.29 -3.77
CA LYS A 7 -12.02 -14.00 -3.24
C LYS A 7 -10.83 -13.89 -4.18
N LYS A 8 -11.04 -14.03 -5.50
CA LYS A 8 -9.98 -13.87 -6.51
C LYS A 8 -9.41 -12.46 -6.48
N HIS A 9 -10.26 -11.44 -6.51
CA HIS A 9 -9.82 -10.05 -6.53
C HIS A 9 -9.15 -9.63 -5.22
N ARG A 10 -9.59 -10.14 -4.07
CA ARG A 10 -8.90 -9.93 -2.79
C ARG A 10 -7.47 -10.48 -2.81
N ALA A 11 -7.26 -11.66 -3.39
CA ALA A 11 -5.92 -12.21 -3.54
C ALA A 11 -5.05 -11.33 -4.43
N THR A 12 -5.55 -10.94 -5.60
CA THR A 12 -4.85 -10.04 -6.55
C THR A 12 -4.49 -8.69 -5.89
N PHE A 13 -5.42 -8.09 -5.18
CA PHE A 13 -5.20 -6.84 -4.44
C PHE A 13 -4.09 -6.99 -3.40
N THR A 14 -4.16 -8.06 -2.60
CA THR A 14 -3.18 -8.34 -1.54
C THR A 14 -1.78 -8.55 -2.12
N GLU A 15 -1.67 -9.32 -3.19
CA GLU A 15 -0.41 -9.58 -3.88
C GLU A 15 0.19 -8.30 -4.47
N ALA A 16 -0.63 -7.46 -5.11
CA ALA A 16 -0.19 -6.20 -5.68
C ALA A 16 0.29 -5.21 -4.62
N TYR A 17 -0.43 -5.11 -3.49
CA TYR A 17 -0.02 -4.28 -2.35
C TYR A 17 1.35 -4.70 -1.81
N VAL A 18 1.55 -6.00 -1.57
CA VAL A 18 2.82 -6.51 -1.02
C VAL A 18 3.96 -6.39 -2.04
N ALA A 19 3.71 -6.67 -3.31
CA ALA A 19 4.70 -6.54 -4.37
C ALA A 19 5.18 -5.08 -4.50
N ARG A 20 4.25 -4.12 -4.50
CA ARG A 20 4.58 -2.70 -4.56
C ARG A 20 5.39 -2.22 -3.36
N ALA A 21 5.09 -2.75 -2.16
CA ALA A 21 5.86 -2.48 -0.96
C ALA A 21 7.33 -2.93 -1.10
N VAL A 22 7.56 -4.11 -1.65
CA VAL A 22 8.91 -4.65 -1.87
C VAL A 22 9.67 -3.86 -2.95
N GLU A 23 9.01 -3.50 -4.05
CA GLU A 23 9.60 -2.70 -5.12
C GLU A 23 10.06 -1.34 -4.61
N GLU A 24 9.22 -0.64 -3.86
CA GLU A 24 9.55 0.68 -3.34
C GLU A 24 10.74 0.65 -2.38
N ILE A 25 10.82 -0.39 -1.54
CA ILE A 25 11.96 -0.55 -0.63
C ILE A 25 13.23 -0.88 -1.42
N ALA A 26 13.13 -1.69 -2.47
CA ALA A 26 14.26 -1.99 -3.34
C ALA A 26 14.85 -0.72 -3.96
N ASP A 27 13.97 0.18 -4.42
CA ASP A 27 14.37 1.47 -4.95
C ASP A 27 15.06 2.34 -3.88
N HIS A 28 14.52 2.39 -2.66
CA HIS A 28 15.10 3.17 -1.57
C HIS A 28 16.38 2.56 -1.00
N CYS A 29 16.47 1.22 -0.87
CA CYS A 29 17.67 0.54 -0.38
C CYS A 29 18.83 0.63 -1.39
N GLY A 30 18.54 0.61 -2.68
CA GLY A 30 19.54 0.85 -3.73
C GLY A 30 20.18 2.22 -3.59
N ILE A 31 19.42 3.21 -3.12
CA ILE A 31 19.90 4.57 -2.87
C ILE A 31 20.67 4.67 -1.55
N ALA A 32 20.26 3.92 -0.51
CA ALA A 32 20.78 4.08 0.86
C ALA A 32 22.02 3.24 1.17
N ALA A 33 22.21 2.10 0.50
CA ALA A 33 23.24 1.13 0.90
C ALA A 33 24.69 1.63 0.73
N ASP A 34 24.96 2.58 -0.17
CA ASP A 34 26.30 3.07 -0.49
C ASP A 34 26.50 4.58 -0.29
N CYS A 35 25.50 5.29 0.22
CA CYS A 35 25.52 6.74 0.24
C CYS A 35 25.78 7.32 1.64
N ASN A 36 27.01 7.68 1.92
CA ASN A 36 27.35 8.64 2.99
C ASN A 36 26.85 10.09 2.67
N GLY A 37 25.75 10.22 1.93
CA GLY A 37 25.14 11.51 1.56
C GLY A 37 25.55 12.08 0.20
N ASP A 38 26.41 11.43 -0.56
CA ASP A 38 26.97 11.95 -1.84
C ASP A 38 26.53 11.13 -3.08
N CYS A 39 25.30 10.62 -3.12
CA CYS A 39 24.86 9.78 -4.23
C CYS A 39 24.48 10.57 -5.48
N ASN A 40 25.23 10.37 -6.55
CA ASN A 40 24.92 10.85 -7.89
C ASN A 40 24.02 9.90 -8.72
N GLY A 41 23.28 8.97 -8.07
CA GLY A 41 22.23 8.19 -8.75
C GLY A 41 22.67 6.93 -9.51
N ASP A 42 23.95 6.54 -9.49
CA ASP A 42 24.48 5.40 -10.28
C ASP A 42 24.60 4.09 -9.47
N HIS A 43 23.63 3.80 -8.59
CA HIS A 43 23.64 2.53 -7.86
C HIS A 43 22.92 1.42 -8.64
N PRO A 44 23.47 0.20 -8.67
CA PRO A 44 22.75 -0.91 -9.25
C PRO A 44 21.48 -1.17 -8.42
N PRO A 45 20.34 -1.41 -9.07
CA PRO A 45 19.11 -1.69 -8.37
C PRO A 45 19.29 -2.92 -7.46
N VAL A 46 18.91 -2.79 -6.20
CA VAL A 46 18.88 -3.92 -5.27
C VAL A 46 17.68 -4.77 -5.63
N SER A 47 17.91 -6.03 -5.97
CA SER A 47 16.81 -6.97 -6.24
C SER A 47 16.33 -7.55 -4.92
N LEU A 48 15.25 -7.01 -4.38
CA LEU A 48 14.55 -7.54 -3.22
C LEU A 48 13.36 -8.41 -3.65
N THR A 49 13.06 -9.40 -2.84
CA THR A 49 11.97 -10.35 -3.05
C THR A 49 11.13 -10.50 -1.78
N LEU A 50 10.02 -11.20 -1.86
CA LEU A 50 9.19 -11.50 -0.68
C LEU A 50 9.95 -12.27 0.41
N SER A 51 11.01 -13.00 0.06
CA SER A 51 11.84 -13.74 1.03
C SER A 51 12.75 -12.82 1.86
N ASP A 52 12.92 -11.57 1.45
CA ASP A 52 13.68 -10.58 2.19
C ASP A 52 12.84 -9.87 3.26
N LEU A 53 11.52 -10.02 3.20
CA LEU A 53 10.63 -9.57 4.27
C LEU A 53 10.76 -10.45 5.52
N HIS A 54 10.75 -9.82 6.69
CA HIS A 54 10.53 -10.57 7.93
C HIS A 54 9.14 -11.24 7.88
N PRO A 55 8.98 -12.50 8.32
CA PRO A 55 7.71 -13.22 8.23
C PRO A 55 6.52 -12.44 8.85
N ASP A 56 6.73 -11.82 10.01
CA ASP A 56 5.69 -11.05 10.68
C ASP A 56 5.30 -9.79 9.87
N THR A 57 6.27 -9.18 9.19
CA THR A 57 6.02 -8.05 8.29
C THR A 57 5.17 -8.47 7.10
N LEU A 58 5.53 -9.58 6.46
CA LEU A 58 4.77 -10.11 5.34
C LEU A 58 3.33 -10.46 5.73
N GLU A 59 3.14 -11.11 6.90
CA GLU A 59 1.79 -11.43 7.36
C GLU A 59 0.99 -10.16 7.73
N ARG A 60 1.64 -9.17 8.33
CA ARG A 60 0.98 -7.89 8.64
C ARG A 60 0.57 -7.13 7.38
N LEU A 61 1.43 -7.04 6.37
CA LEU A 61 1.08 -6.41 5.09
C LEU A 61 -0.11 -7.12 4.43
N ARG A 62 -0.12 -8.46 4.47
CA ARG A 62 -1.24 -9.24 3.94
C ARG A 62 -2.53 -9.02 4.71
N LEU A 63 -2.45 -8.88 6.02
CA LEU A 63 -3.61 -8.60 6.86
C LEU A 63 -4.18 -7.22 6.55
N ASP A 64 -3.36 -6.17 6.56
CA ASP A 64 -3.76 -4.81 6.22
C ASP A 64 -4.47 -4.76 4.86
N ALA A 65 -3.89 -5.39 3.85
CA ALA A 65 -4.48 -5.42 2.51
C ALA A 65 -5.83 -6.15 2.45
N ARG A 66 -5.97 -7.27 3.17
CA ARG A 66 -7.24 -8.01 3.22
C ARG A 66 -8.33 -7.24 3.94
N GLU A 67 -8.02 -6.64 5.08
CA GLU A 67 -8.95 -5.85 5.87
C GLU A 67 -9.43 -4.64 5.08
N PHE A 68 -8.52 -3.92 4.42
CA PHE A 68 -8.86 -2.80 3.56
C PHE A 68 -9.74 -3.22 2.38
N PHE A 69 -9.37 -4.30 1.68
CA PHE A 69 -10.16 -4.82 0.57
C PHE A 69 -11.57 -5.21 1.01
N ASP A 70 -11.69 -5.96 2.10
CA ASP A 70 -12.98 -6.45 2.60
C ASP A 70 -13.92 -5.28 3.00
N ALA A 71 -13.36 -4.19 3.51
CA ALA A 71 -14.11 -2.98 3.85
C ALA A 71 -14.51 -2.13 2.63
N HIS A 72 -13.69 -2.13 1.56
CA HIS A 72 -13.80 -1.15 0.48
C HIS A 72 -13.97 -1.76 -0.93
N ALA A 73 -14.21 -3.05 -1.06
CA ALA A 73 -14.31 -3.75 -2.35
C ALA A 73 -15.31 -3.10 -3.33
N ALA A 74 -16.42 -2.55 -2.82
CA ALA A 74 -17.42 -1.90 -3.65
C ALA A 74 -16.91 -0.58 -4.27
N ASP A 75 -16.14 0.20 -3.52
CA ASP A 75 -15.54 1.44 -3.99
C ASP A 75 -14.38 1.16 -4.95
N LEU A 76 -13.55 0.17 -4.62
CA LEU A 76 -12.44 -0.28 -5.49
C LEU A 76 -12.94 -0.75 -6.86
N ALA A 77 -14.07 -1.46 -6.90
CA ALA A 77 -14.66 -1.96 -8.14
C ALA A 77 -15.24 -0.86 -9.06
N LEU A 78 -15.30 0.38 -8.60
CA LEU A 78 -15.66 1.54 -9.43
C LEU A 78 -14.45 2.13 -10.17
N TYR A 79 -13.29 1.48 -10.11
CA TYR A 79 -12.10 1.91 -10.84
C TYR A 79 -12.39 2.09 -12.34
N PRO A 80 -12.14 3.28 -12.89
CA PRO A 80 -12.57 3.59 -14.26
C PRO A 80 -11.59 3.08 -15.34
N GLY A 81 -10.45 2.53 -14.93
CA GLY A 81 -9.30 2.36 -15.81
C GLY A 81 -8.49 3.66 -15.93
N GLU A 82 -7.21 3.53 -16.23
CA GLU A 82 -6.30 4.65 -16.48
C GLU A 82 -5.19 4.20 -17.45
N TYR A 83 -4.33 5.14 -17.85
CA TYR A 83 -3.22 4.81 -18.73
C TYR A 83 -2.36 3.66 -18.17
N GLY A 84 -2.27 2.58 -18.93
CA GLY A 84 -1.54 1.36 -18.53
C GLY A 84 -2.36 0.32 -17.77
N TYR A 85 -3.61 0.62 -17.39
CA TYR A 85 -4.50 -0.29 -16.67
C TYR A 85 -5.91 -0.30 -17.24
N ASP A 86 -6.41 -1.49 -17.52
CA ASP A 86 -7.79 -1.66 -17.91
C ASP A 86 -8.74 -1.69 -16.69
N PRO A 87 -10.05 -1.38 -16.86
CA PRO A 87 -11.01 -1.43 -15.76
C PRO A 87 -11.11 -2.80 -15.06
N ASP A 88 -10.78 -3.90 -15.71
CA ASP A 88 -10.77 -5.24 -15.12
C ASP A 88 -9.56 -5.51 -14.24
N GLN A 89 -8.53 -4.66 -14.28
CA GLN A 89 -7.34 -4.68 -13.42
C GLN A 89 -7.52 -3.91 -12.10
N TRP A 90 -8.74 -3.50 -11.80
CA TRP A 90 -9.06 -2.67 -10.64
C TRP A 90 -8.51 -3.18 -9.30
N ALA A 91 -8.49 -4.50 -9.10
CA ALA A 91 -7.98 -5.08 -7.86
C ALA A 91 -6.46 -4.99 -7.78
N GLN A 92 -5.74 -5.22 -8.88
CA GLN A 92 -4.29 -5.04 -8.94
C GLN A 92 -3.94 -3.59 -8.68
N ARG A 93 -4.51 -2.69 -9.48
CA ARG A 93 -4.22 -1.26 -9.36
C ARG A 93 -4.61 -0.70 -7.99
N GLY A 94 -5.74 -1.14 -7.45
CA GLY A 94 -6.17 -0.77 -6.10
C GLY A 94 -5.17 -1.14 -5.02
N GLY A 95 -4.55 -2.32 -5.12
CA GLY A 95 -3.49 -2.76 -4.18
C GLY A 95 -2.25 -1.88 -4.25
N GLU A 96 -1.78 -1.56 -5.46
CA GLU A 96 -0.64 -0.66 -5.68
C GLU A 96 -0.91 0.75 -5.13
N LEU A 97 -2.08 1.32 -5.43
CA LEU A 97 -2.49 2.65 -4.96
C LEU A 97 -2.65 2.69 -3.43
N PHE A 98 -3.17 1.62 -2.83
CA PHE A 98 -3.26 1.52 -1.37
C PHE A 98 -1.88 1.55 -0.72
N TRP A 99 -0.87 0.85 -1.29
CA TRP A 99 0.49 0.97 -0.80
C TRP A 99 1.02 2.40 -0.93
N MET A 100 0.86 3.04 -2.09
CA MET A 100 1.34 4.41 -2.33
C MET A 100 0.76 5.43 -1.35
N ASP A 101 -0.53 5.29 -0.99
CA ASP A 101 -1.15 6.10 0.06
C ASP A 101 -0.58 5.79 1.46
N ARG A 102 -0.19 4.53 1.71
CA ARG A 102 0.33 4.08 3.02
C ARG A 102 1.80 4.41 3.21
N SER A 103 2.60 4.40 2.15
CA SER A 103 4.03 4.75 2.21
C SER A 103 4.27 6.25 2.26
N GLY A 104 3.28 7.06 1.90
CA GLY A 104 3.43 8.52 1.79
C GLY A 104 4.28 8.98 0.59
N HIS A 105 4.69 8.05 -0.28
CA HIS A 105 5.58 8.32 -1.42
C HIS A 105 4.85 8.44 -2.75
N GLY A 106 3.57 8.64 -2.74
CA GLY A 106 2.79 8.75 -3.95
C GLY A 106 1.47 9.46 -3.74
N VAL A 107 0.73 9.61 -4.82
CA VAL A 107 -0.59 10.20 -4.79
C VAL A 107 -1.70 9.17 -4.60
N GLY A 108 -1.35 7.87 -4.56
CA GLY A 108 -2.26 6.78 -4.26
C GLY A 108 -3.58 6.90 -5.03
N PHE A 109 -4.70 6.75 -4.34
CA PHE A 109 -6.03 6.92 -4.95
C PHE A 109 -6.30 8.35 -5.47
N GLY A 110 -5.48 9.33 -5.12
CA GLY A 110 -5.53 10.67 -5.70
C GLY A 110 -5.26 10.68 -7.19
N ASP A 111 -4.52 9.70 -7.71
CA ASP A 111 -4.20 9.52 -9.13
C ASP A 111 -5.31 8.87 -9.96
N TRP A 112 -6.43 8.51 -9.36
CA TRP A 112 -7.58 8.09 -10.17
C TRP A 112 -8.04 9.23 -11.07
N TYR A 113 -7.44 9.27 -12.22
CA TYR A 113 -7.69 10.32 -13.20
C TYR A 113 -8.05 9.70 -14.55
N THR A 114 -9.14 10.17 -15.12
CA THR A 114 -9.50 9.89 -16.51
C THR A 114 -9.45 11.18 -17.32
N SER A 115 -9.02 11.12 -18.55
CA SER A 115 -8.92 12.27 -19.46
C SER A 115 -10.27 12.96 -19.73
N GLY A 116 -11.39 12.31 -19.37
CA GLY A 116 -12.76 12.84 -19.51
C GLY A 116 -13.37 13.36 -18.21
N GLY A 117 -12.61 13.37 -17.09
CA GLY A 117 -13.15 13.60 -15.75
C GLY A 117 -13.73 12.31 -15.16
N LEU A 118 -14.05 12.36 -13.86
CA LEU A 118 -14.64 11.23 -13.13
C LEU A 118 -16.15 11.42 -13.02
N ASP A 119 -16.90 10.34 -13.18
CA ASP A 119 -18.30 10.29 -12.78
C ASP A 119 -18.44 10.60 -11.28
N ALA A 120 -19.59 11.14 -10.88
CA ALA A 120 -19.83 11.56 -9.49
C ALA A 120 -19.63 10.41 -8.49
N ASP A 121 -20.05 9.19 -8.83
CA ASP A 121 -19.91 8.00 -7.99
C ASP A 121 -18.44 7.58 -7.86
N VAL A 122 -17.68 7.61 -8.94
CA VAL A 122 -16.24 7.33 -8.97
C VAL A 122 -15.47 8.36 -8.15
N HIS A 123 -15.83 9.64 -8.30
CA HIS A 123 -15.23 10.72 -7.50
C HIS A 123 -15.50 10.54 -6.00
N ALA A 124 -16.74 10.18 -5.63
CA ALA A 124 -17.12 9.93 -4.24
C ALA A 124 -16.39 8.68 -3.67
N ALA A 125 -16.29 7.59 -4.43
CA ALA A 125 -15.54 6.39 -4.06
C ALA A 125 -14.07 6.71 -3.81
N ARG A 126 -13.42 7.43 -4.72
CA ARG A 126 -12.05 7.91 -4.55
C ARG A 126 -11.87 8.68 -3.23
N GLY A 127 -12.77 9.59 -2.94
CA GLY A 127 -12.74 10.37 -1.69
C GLY A 127 -12.83 9.50 -0.43
N ARG A 128 -13.68 8.45 -0.46
CA ARG A 128 -13.79 7.49 0.66
C ARG A 128 -12.52 6.64 0.81
N LEU A 129 -11.95 6.15 -0.28
CA LEU A 129 -10.70 5.37 -0.27
C LEU A 129 -9.53 6.20 0.29
N MET A 130 -9.36 7.43 -0.18
CA MET A 130 -8.34 8.34 0.36
C MET A 130 -8.54 8.63 1.85
N ALA A 131 -9.78 8.81 2.31
CA ALA A 131 -10.09 9.02 3.72
C ALA A 131 -9.78 7.77 4.56
N ALA A 132 -10.09 6.58 4.03
CA ALA A 132 -9.76 5.30 4.68
C ALA A 132 -8.25 5.09 4.81
N CYS A 133 -7.46 5.36 3.76
CA CYS A 133 -6.01 5.28 3.82
C CYS A 133 -5.42 6.21 4.90
N ARG A 134 -5.91 7.43 4.99
CA ARG A 134 -5.48 8.38 6.04
C ARG A 134 -5.82 7.89 7.45
N ALA A 135 -6.96 7.23 7.62
CA ALA A 135 -7.36 6.66 8.90
C ALA A 135 -6.47 5.48 9.32
N GLU A 136 -6.01 4.69 8.36
CA GLU A 136 -5.02 3.62 8.60
C GLU A 136 -3.63 4.18 8.95
N GLY A 137 -3.29 5.37 8.44
CA GLY A 137 -2.00 6.04 8.65
C GLY A 137 -0.87 5.49 7.80
N GLU A 138 0.26 6.17 7.84
CA GLU A 138 1.47 5.81 7.10
C GLU A 138 2.12 4.53 7.66
N ARG A 139 2.83 3.85 6.79
CA ARG A 139 3.55 2.62 7.12
C ARG A 139 5.00 2.75 6.66
N ASP A 140 5.90 2.93 7.61
CA ASP A 140 7.33 2.94 7.35
C ASP A 140 7.87 1.52 7.28
N MET A 141 8.77 1.27 6.34
CA MET A 141 9.53 0.03 6.24
C MET A 141 11.02 0.32 6.24
N PHE A 142 11.80 -0.56 6.85
CA PHE A 142 13.25 -0.39 6.97
C PHE A 142 13.96 -1.75 7.03
N MET A 143 15.25 -1.74 6.73
CA MET A 143 16.11 -2.90 6.89
C MET A 143 16.49 -3.06 8.36
N SER A 144 16.20 -4.21 8.95
CA SER A 144 16.61 -4.56 10.30
C SER A 144 18.04 -5.06 10.35
N THR A 145 18.61 -5.17 11.56
CA THR A 145 20.02 -5.59 11.77
C THR A 145 20.32 -7.02 11.33
N ASP A 146 19.31 -7.86 11.16
CA ASP A 146 19.42 -9.22 10.63
C ASP A 146 19.32 -9.30 9.09
N GLY A 147 19.27 -8.14 8.42
CA GLY A 147 19.18 -8.04 6.97
C GLY A 147 17.78 -8.33 6.41
N LYS A 148 16.75 -8.36 7.25
CA LYS A 148 15.36 -8.50 6.83
C LYS A 148 14.65 -7.15 6.78
N ILE A 149 13.74 -7.02 5.83
CA ILE A 149 12.84 -5.87 5.77
C ILE A 149 11.77 -6.03 6.85
N THR A 150 11.67 -5.06 7.70
CA THR A 150 10.66 -4.98 8.75
C THR A 150 9.86 -3.68 8.65
N HIS A 151 8.72 -3.63 9.32
CA HIS A 151 7.90 -2.42 9.38
C HIS A 151 7.89 -1.82 10.77
N GLY A 152 7.84 -0.48 10.84
CA GLY A 152 7.49 0.26 12.03
C GLY A 152 5.99 0.19 12.30
N LYS A 153 5.59 0.56 13.51
CA LYS A 153 4.18 0.75 13.82
C LYS A 153 3.66 1.97 13.06
N SER A 154 2.51 1.83 12.44
CA SER A 154 1.85 2.99 11.84
C SER A 154 1.45 4.00 12.92
N TRP A 155 1.26 5.27 12.52
CA TRP A 155 0.76 6.30 13.43
C TRP A 155 -0.56 5.88 14.10
N GLY A 156 -1.46 5.25 13.36
CA GLY A 156 -2.72 4.73 13.90
C GLY A 156 -2.54 3.66 14.97
N GLU A 157 -1.56 2.75 14.81
CA GLU A 157 -1.21 1.75 15.83
C GLU A 157 -0.63 2.40 17.08
N HIS A 158 0.24 3.39 16.93
CA HIS A 158 0.75 4.17 18.05
C HIS A 158 -0.36 4.89 18.82
N GLN A 159 -1.33 5.48 18.13
CA GLN A 159 -2.47 6.16 18.76
C GLN A 159 -3.37 5.18 19.51
N ARG A 160 -3.67 4.01 18.93
CA ARG A 160 -4.45 2.96 19.60
C ARG A 160 -3.75 2.50 20.89
N GLU A 161 -2.46 2.19 20.84
CA GLU A 161 -1.69 1.79 22.03
C GLU A 161 -1.63 2.87 23.10
N ARG A 162 -1.59 4.14 22.70
CA ARG A 162 -1.62 5.25 23.66
C ARG A 162 -2.99 5.37 24.33
N ALA A 163 -4.06 5.18 23.57
CA ALA A 163 -5.43 5.18 24.11
C ALA A 163 -5.65 4.03 25.11
N ASP A 164 -5.14 2.83 24.79
CA ASP A 164 -5.24 1.64 25.64
C ASP A 164 -4.40 1.77 26.93
N ARG A 165 -3.33 2.57 26.91
CA ARG A 165 -2.47 2.83 28.08
C ARG A 165 -2.92 4.02 28.91
N ALA A 166 -3.86 4.82 28.44
CA ALA A 166 -4.38 5.93 29.20
C ALA A 166 -5.11 5.37 30.44
N PRO A 167 -4.69 5.69 31.67
CA PRO A 167 -5.40 5.25 32.85
C PRO A 167 -6.81 5.81 32.77
N GLY A 168 -7.81 4.91 32.91
CA GLY A 168 -9.21 5.29 32.91
C GLY A 168 -9.43 6.40 33.97
N VAL A 169 -9.99 7.51 33.50
CA VAL A 169 -10.43 8.62 34.35
C VAL A 169 -11.73 8.23 35.05
#